data_a7012b76581fea9105a5cd14e2effb8a
#
_entry.id   a7012b76581fea9105a5cd14e2effb8a
#
_cell.length_a   1.000
_cell.length_b   1.000
_cell.length_c   1.000
_cell.angle_alpha   90.00
_cell.angle_beta   90.00
_cell.angle_gamma   90.00
#
_symmetry.space_group_name_H-M   'P 1'
#
loop_
_entity.id
_entity.type
_entity.pdbx_description
1 polymer ?
#
loop_
_entity_poly.entity_id
_entity_poly.type
_entity_poly.pdbx_seq_one_letter_code
_entity_poly.pdbx_strand_id
1 'polypeptide(L)'
;MPRDAQVGITGLGQDLDAEGRCVVLDCGLFVLLNVYAPNETDAERLPYKMAFYRALEERVSKLIEEGREVLVVGDMNVVADALDHCEGAHLPPHAARVWFRQWLAPHGALHDVTRRFHPERKNMYTCWSTQLDARRSNYGSRIDYTLATQGLLRWIRYADIQPHVYGSDHCPIYVDLHDHLDGESLADVIRPGTEAPRLAASHQHRHQPRLDLWTVKRAPETRASRRLRPRQTKLDGFVRRPPPSSSPPPPPPLPAPEPHPQTSEWSALFTPRAPPLCTVHREPAISRRVTKPGVNHGRTFWMCARPVGPGYAQQAVTPYRCRYFAWDTDVRRRR
;
A
#
# COMPACT_ATOMS: atom_id res chain seq x y z
N MET A 1 -23.88 12.76 1.75
CA MET A 1 -24.03 11.31 1.94
C MET A 1 -24.45 10.71 0.61
N PRO A 2 -24.06 9.49 0.22
CA PRO A 2 -24.55 8.86 -1.01
C PRO A 2 -26.07 8.69 -0.96
N ARG A 3 -26.70 8.67 -2.15
CA ARG A 3 -28.16 8.46 -2.28
C ARG A 3 -28.54 7.01 -1.98
N ASP A 4 -27.67 6.08 -2.37
CA ASP A 4 -27.81 4.65 -2.13
C ASP A 4 -26.45 4.00 -1.96
N ALA A 5 -26.40 2.85 -1.29
CA ALA A 5 -25.20 2.07 -1.06
C ALA A 5 -25.48 0.56 -1.11
N GLN A 6 -24.63 -0.17 -1.83
CA GLN A 6 -24.77 -1.60 -2.04
C GLN A 6 -23.41 -2.29 -1.85
N VAL A 7 -23.42 -3.47 -1.23
CA VAL A 7 -22.24 -4.35 -1.16
C VAL A 7 -22.35 -5.43 -2.23
N GLY A 8 -21.24 -5.71 -2.90
CA GLY A 8 -21.17 -6.66 -4.01
C GLY A 8 -21.34 -6.01 -5.38
N ILE A 9 -20.92 -6.71 -6.42
CA ILE A 9 -21.05 -6.29 -7.83
C ILE A 9 -22.44 -6.55 -8.34
N THR A 10 -22.93 -7.78 -8.10
CA THR A 10 -24.20 -8.25 -8.65
C THR A 10 -25.40 -7.72 -7.86
N GLY A 11 -25.20 -7.44 -6.57
CA GLY A 11 -26.27 -7.09 -5.64
C GLY A 11 -27.24 -8.23 -5.34
N LEU A 12 -26.97 -9.42 -5.83
CA LEU A 12 -27.85 -10.61 -5.75
C LEU A 12 -27.32 -11.69 -4.79
N GLY A 13 -26.19 -11.43 -4.09
CA GLY A 13 -25.59 -12.38 -3.16
C GLY A 13 -25.02 -13.63 -3.82
N GLN A 14 -24.57 -13.50 -5.07
CA GLN A 14 -23.92 -14.58 -5.80
C GLN A 14 -22.52 -14.87 -5.24
N ASP A 15 -21.93 -16.00 -5.61
CA ASP A 15 -20.60 -16.44 -5.13
C ASP A 15 -19.50 -15.37 -5.32
N LEU A 16 -19.59 -14.54 -6.35
CA LEU A 16 -18.66 -13.44 -6.61
C LEU A 16 -18.73 -12.33 -5.57
N ASP A 17 -19.86 -12.15 -4.90
CA ASP A 17 -20.07 -11.14 -3.85
C ASP A 17 -19.68 -11.66 -2.46
N ALA A 18 -19.52 -12.97 -2.30
CA ALA A 18 -19.25 -13.62 -1.01
C ALA A 18 -17.92 -13.17 -0.38
N GLU A 19 -16.93 -12.79 -1.18
CA GLU A 19 -15.64 -12.28 -0.70
C GLU A 19 -15.66 -10.77 -0.34
N GLY A 20 -16.78 -10.06 -0.55
CA GLY A 20 -16.93 -8.66 -0.14
C GLY A 20 -15.99 -7.68 -0.86
N ARG A 21 -15.75 -7.87 -2.16
CA ARG A 21 -14.73 -7.16 -2.95
C ARG A 21 -15.19 -5.89 -3.63
N CYS A 22 -16.46 -5.53 -3.52
CA CYS A 22 -17.00 -4.34 -4.15
C CYS A 22 -17.99 -3.62 -3.24
N VAL A 23 -17.90 -2.29 -3.22
CA VAL A 23 -18.91 -1.40 -2.63
C VAL A 23 -19.36 -0.44 -3.72
N VAL A 24 -20.67 -0.35 -3.93
CA VAL A 24 -21.28 0.55 -4.90
C VAL A 24 -22.02 1.66 -4.17
N LEU A 25 -21.73 2.91 -4.51
CA LEU A 25 -22.36 4.08 -3.91
C LEU A 25 -22.96 4.97 -4.99
N ASP A 26 -24.26 5.26 -4.91
CA ASP A 26 -24.88 6.29 -5.74
C ASP A 26 -24.62 7.68 -5.15
N CYS A 27 -23.75 8.44 -5.78
CA CYS A 27 -23.40 9.80 -5.39
C CYS A 27 -24.24 10.87 -6.14
N GLY A 28 -25.28 10.49 -6.89
CA GLY A 28 -26.10 11.40 -7.69
C GLY A 28 -25.45 11.71 -9.02
N LEU A 29 -24.40 12.54 -9.04
CA LEU A 29 -23.62 12.87 -10.24
C LEU A 29 -23.05 11.63 -10.92
N PHE A 30 -22.58 10.66 -10.14
CA PHE A 30 -22.00 9.41 -10.61
C PHE A 30 -22.29 8.26 -9.63
N VAL A 31 -22.13 7.04 -10.12
CA VAL A 31 -22.08 5.84 -9.29
C VAL A 31 -20.61 5.47 -9.07
N LEU A 32 -20.19 5.42 -7.79
CA LEU A 32 -18.86 4.99 -7.40
C LEU A 32 -18.85 3.48 -7.15
N LEU A 33 -17.93 2.77 -7.79
CA LEU A 33 -17.59 1.39 -7.47
C LEU A 33 -16.18 1.35 -6.86
N ASN A 34 -16.09 1.04 -5.57
CA ASN A 34 -14.82 0.80 -4.90
C ASN A 34 -14.53 -0.70 -4.92
N VAL A 35 -13.44 -1.08 -5.59
CA VAL A 35 -13.13 -2.46 -5.98
C VAL A 35 -11.82 -2.93 -5.39
N TYR A 36 -11.81 -4.16 -4.88
CA TYR A 36 -10.62 -4.95 -4.60
C TYR A 36 -10.68 -6.25 -5.41
N ALA A 37 -10.21 -6.22 -6.65
CA ALA A 37 -10.27 -7.36 -7.55
C ALA A 37 -9.44 -8.54 -7.04
N PRO A 38 -9.84 -9.80 -7.34
CA PRO A 38 -9.08 -10.97 -6.93
C PRO A 38 -7.64 -10.94 -7.47
N ASN A 39 -6.67 -11.24 -6.60
CA ASN A 39 -5.32 -11.50 -7.04
C ASN A 39 -5.21 -12.92 -7.62
N GLU A 40 -4.07 -13.22 -8.22
CA GLU A 40 -3.78 -14.48 -8.88
C GLU A 40 -2.64 -15.16 -8.14
N THR A 41 -2.98 -15.86 -7.05
CA THR A 41 -2.03 -16.60 -6.21
C THR A 41 -1.56 -17.90 -6.86
N ASP A 42 -2.41 -18.46 -7.72
CA ASP A 42 -2.21 -19.71 -8.45
C ASP A 42 -3.04 -19.73 -9.74
N ALA A 43 -2.79 -20.71 -10.61
CA ALA A 43 -3.48 -20.85 -11.89
C ALA A 43 -4.99 -21.14 -11.75
N GLU A 44 -5.41 -21.74 -10.62
CA GLU A 44 -6.82 -22.06 -10.37
C GLU A 44 -7.64 -20.81 -10.05
N ARG A 45 -6.98 -19.76 -9.57
CA ARG A 45 -7.62 -18.48 -9.23
C ARG A 45 -7.93 -17.60 -10.45
N LEU A 46 -7.27 -17.82 -11.59
CA LEU A 46 -7.47 -17.03 -12.80
C LEU A 46 -8.92 -17.10 -13.34
N PRO A 47 -9.59 -18.27 -13.43
CA PRO A 47 -10.99 -18.32 -13.85
C PRO A 47 -11.94 -17.49 -12.98
N TYR A 48 -11.75 -17.53 -11.66
CA TYR A 48 -12.52 -16.72 -10.69
C TYR A 48 -12.28 -15.21 -10.91
N LYS A 49 -11.03 -14.81 -11.06
CA LYS A 49 -10.64 -13.44 -11.37
C LYS A 49 -11.29 -12.94 -12.66
N MET A 50 -11.26 -13.74 -13.71
CA MET A 50 -11.89 -13.38 -14.99
C MET A 50 -13.42 -13.34 -14.91
N ALA A 51 -14.04 -14.20 -14.09
CA ALA A 51 -15.48 -14.12 -13.83
C ALA A 51 -15.86 -12.83 -13.09
N PHE A 52 -15.05 -12.44 -12.08
CA PHE A 52 -15.21 -11.18 -11.36
C PHE A 52 -15.13 -9.96 -12.29
N TYR A 53 -14.14 -9.93 -13.19
CA TYR A 53 -13.98 -8.84 -14.15
C TYR A 53 -15.15 -8.72 -15.12
N ARG A 54 -15.68 -9.85 -15.62
CA ARG A 54 -16.87 -9.84 -16.50
C ARG A 54 -18.09 -9.31 -15.76
N ALA A 55 -18.31 -9.73 -14.52
CA ALA A 55 -19.41 -9.21 -13.70
C ALA A 55 -19.27 -7.71 -13.42
N LEU A 56 -18.05 -7.23 -13.19
CA LEU A 56 -17.77 -5.81 -13.02
C LEU A 56 -18.05 -5.02 -14.30
N GLU A 57 -17.60 -5.53 -15.45
CA GLU A 57 -17.85 -4.93 -16.76
C GLU A 57 -19.34 -4.88 -17.08
N GLU A 58 -20.07 -5.97 -16.86
CA GLU A 58 -21.53 -6.04 -17.06
C GLU A 58 -22.26 -5.03 -16.16
N ARG A 59 -21.86 -4.92 -14.88
CA ARG A 59 -22.44 -3.93 -13.95
C ARG A 59 -22.21 -2.50 -14.40
N VAL A 60 -21.00 -2.18 -14.85
CA VAL A 60 -20.66 -0.84 -15.35
C VAL A 60 -21.41 -0.55 -16.65
N SER A 61 -21.45 -1.49 -17.58
CA SER A 61 -22.20 -1.35 -18.86
C SER A 61 -23.66 -1.06 -18.63
N LYS A 62 -24.31 -1.79 -17.70
CA LYS A 62 -25.69 -1.56 -17.33
C LYS A 62 -25.92 -0.16 -16.76
N LEU A 63 -25.04 0.33 -15.90
CA LEU A 63 -25.14 1.69 -15.37
C LEU A 63 -25.01 2.75 -16.48
N ILE A 64 -24.12 2.53 -17.45
CA ILE A 64 -23.95 3.41 -18.61
C ILE A 64 -25.21 3.38 -19.50
N GLU A 65 -25.81 2.21 -19.75
CA GLU A 65 -27.07 2.06 -20.47
C GLU A 65 -28.24 2.77 -19.77
N GLU A 66 -28.22 2.82 -18.44
CA GLU A 66 -29.15 3.58 -17.60
C GLU A 66 -28.88 5.10 -17.62
N GLY A 67 -27.91 5.56 -18.42
CA GLY A 67 -27.53 6.97 -18.54
C GLY A 67 -26.74 7.50 -17.34
N ARG A 68 -26.11 6.62 -16.53
CA ARG A 68 -25.32 7.01 -15.35
C ARG A 68 -23.85 7.19 -15.69
N GLU A 69 -23.27 8.23 -15.14
CA GLU A 69 -21.80 8.33 -15.08
C GLU A 69 -21.24 7.43 -14.01
N VAL A 70 -20.08 6.82 -14.28
CA VAL A 70 -19.46 5.81 -13.41
C VAL A 70 -18.04 6.20 -13.07
N LEU A 71 -17.67 5.99 -11.79
CA LEU A 71 -16.32 6.11 -11.27
C LEU A 71 -15.93 4.79 -10.60
N VAL A 72 -14.97 4.06 -11.19
CA VAL A 72 -14.40 2.83 -10.60
C VAL A 72 -13.06 3.17 -9.97
N VAL A 73 -12.88 2.87 -8.69
CA VAL A 73 -11.64 3.10 -7.95
C VAL A 73 -11.19 1.85 -7.22
N GLY A 74 -9.88 1.75 -6.99
CA GLY A 74 -9.30 0.70 -6.13
C GLY A 74 -8.32 -0.21 -6.84
N ASP A 75 -8.00 -1.33 -6.17
CA ASP A 75 -7.05 -2.32 -6.63
C ASP A 75 -7.69 -3.27 -7.66
N MET A 76 -7.29 -3.10 -8.91
CA MET A 76 -7.71 -3.95 -10.01
C MET A 76 -6.85 -5.21 -10.17
N ASN A 77 -5.77 -5.35 -9.39
CA ASN A 77 -4.84 -6.48 -9.45
C ASN A 77 -4.37 -6.83 -10.87
N VAL A 78 -4.26 -5.84 -11.75
CA VAL A 78 -3.83 -5.98 -13.15
C VAL A 78 -3.03 -4.76 -13.59
N VAL A 79 -2.00 -4.99 -14.37
CA VAL A 79 -1.18 -3.95 -15.01
C VAL A 79 -1.77 -3.64 -16.39
N ALA A 80 -2.10 -2.39 -16.68
CA ALA A 80 -2.68 -2.00 -17.96
C ALA A 80 -1.64 -2.02 -19.09
N ASP A 81 -0.49 -1.39 -18.87
CA ASP A 81 0.52 -1.19 -19.91
C ASP A 81 1.95 -1.44 -19.38
N ALA A 82 2.90 -1.47 -20.33
CA ALA A 82 4.33 -1.59 -20.02
C ALA A 82 4.84 -0.47 -19.10
N LEU A 83 4.31 0.74 -19.21
CA LEU A 83 4.62 1.88 -18.32
C LEU A 83 4.21 1.66 -16.85
N ASP A 84 3.30 0.72 -16.61
CA ASP A 84 2.72 0.45 -15.29
C ASP A 84 3.44 -0.64 -14.51
N HIS A 85 4.56 -1.14 -15.03
CA HIS A 85 5.34 -2.19 -14.38
C HIS A 85 6.85 -1.93 -14.51
N CYS A 86 7.59 -2.22 -13.46
CA CYS A 86 9.05 -2.04 -13.44
C CYS A 86 9.80 -2.88 -14.49
N GLU A 87 9.23 -4.01 -14.92
CA GLU A 87 9.74 -4.87 -16.01
C GLU A 87 8.85 -4.81 -17.26
N GLY A 88 8.19 -3.68 -17.49
CA GLY A 88 7.13 -3.55 -18.48
C GLY A 88 7.45 -4.07 -19.89
N ALA A 89 8.68 -3.89 -20.36
CA ALA A 89 9.13 -4.38 -21.67
C ALA A 89 9.13 -5.93 -21.78
N HIS A 90 9.12 -6.64 -20.66
CA HIS A 90 9.22 -8.10 -20.59
C HIS A 90 7.97 -8.78 -20.05
N LEU A 91 6.86 -8.05 -19.92
CA LEU A 91 5.61 -8.62 -19.43
C LEU A 91 5.02 -9.61 -20.46
N PRO A 92 4.83 -10.90 -20.09
CA PRO A 92 4.23 -11.86 -21.00
C PRO A 92 2.75 -11.53 -21.26
N PRO A 93 2.18 -11.97 -22.39
CA PRO A 93 0.74 -11.87 -22.62
C PRO A 93 -0.04 -12.50 -21.47
N HIS A 94 -1.12 -11.83 -21.02
CA HIS A 94 -1.95 -12.29 -19.91
C HIS A 94 -3.43 -11.93 -20.13
N ALA A 95 -4.33 -12.89 -19.90
CA ALA A 95 -5.77 -12.73 -20.19
C ALA A 95 -6.39 -11.51 -19.49
N ALA A 96 -6.06 -11.30 -18.20
CA ALA A 96 -6.56 -10.16 -17.45
C ALA A 96 -6.10 -8.82 -18.02
N ARG A 97 -4.84 -8.74 -18.53
CA ARG A 97 -4.31 -7.52 -19.16
C ARG A 97 -4.97 -7.24 -20.49
N VAL A 98 -5.19 -8.29 -21.30
CA VAL A 98 -5.90 -8.15 -22.59
C VAL A 98 -7.30 -7.61 -22.35
N TRP A 99 -8.05 -8.24 -21.42
CA TRP A 99 -9.38 -7.79 -21.04
C TRP A 99 -9.37 -6.33 -20.54
N PHE A 100 -8.45 -5.98 -19.61
CA PHE A 100 -8.40 -4.65 -19.01
C PHE A 100 -8.13 -3.56 -20.05
N ARG A 101 -7.24 -3.81 -21.01
CA ARG A 101 -6.98 -2.88 -22.12
C ARG A 101 -8.21 -2.69 -23.03
N GLN A 102 -8.99 -3.74 -23.27
CA GLN A 102 -10.23 -3.64 -24.04
C GLN A 102 -11.33 -2.87 -23.29
N TRP A 103 -11.30 -2.90 -21.97
CA TRP A 103 -12.25 -2.17 -21.14
C TRP A 103 -11.92 -0.68 -21.01
N LEU A 104 -10.68 -0.30 -21.28
CA LEU A 104 -10.21 1.08 -21.27
C LEU A 104 -10.33 1.77 -22.64
N ALA A 105 -10.60 3.09 -22.64
CA ALA A 105 -10.55 3.91 -23.82
C ALA A 105 -9.14 3.84 -24.51
N PRO A 106 -9.06 3.84 -25.85
CA PRO A 106 -10.13 4.10 -26.80
C PRO A 106 -11.00 2.89 -27.15
N HIS A 107 -10.71 1.70 -26.63
CA HIS A 107 -11.42 0.46 -26.99
C HIS A 107 -12.70 0.25 -26.18
N GLY A 108 -12.72 0.69 -24.94
CA GLY A 108 -13.84 0.57 -23.99
C GLY A 108 -14.35 1.92 -23.51
N ALA A 109 -15.29 1.86 -22.56
CA ALA A 109 -16.04 3.02 -22.09
C ALA A 109 -15.34 3.82 -20.96
N LEU A 110 -14.33 3.26 -20.32
CA LEU A 110 -13.68 3.86 -19.17
C LEU A 110 -12.33 4.48 -19.51
N HIS A 111 -12.08 5.66 -18.95
CA HIS A 111 -10.80 6.36 -19.07
C HIS A 111 -9.97 6.15 -17.81
N ASP A 112 -8.71 5.76 -17.96
CA ASP A 112 -7.73 5.79 -16.87
C ASP A 112 -7.38 7.25 -16.55
N VAL A 113 -8.03 7.77 -15.52
CA VAL A 113 -7.96 9.20 -15.14
C VAL A 113 -6.53 9.59 -14.76
N THR A 114 -5.86 8.78 -13.93
CA THR A 114 -4.50 9.07 -13.50
C THR A 114 -3.54 9.09 -14.69
N ARG A 115 -3.65 8.15 -15.61
CA ARG A 115 -2.82 8.11 -16.83
C ARG A 115 -3.13 9.26 -17.78
N ARG A 116 -4.38 9.73 -17.83
CA ARG A 116 -4.78 10.89 -18.62
C ARG A 116 -4.07 12.18 -18.16
N PHE A 117 -3.91 12.39 -16.85
CA PHE A 117 -3.16 13.54 -16.32
C PHE A 117 -1.63 13.35 -16.45
N HIS A 118 -1.16 12.12 -16.54
CA HIS A 118 0.27 11.78 -16.57
C HIS A 118 0.60 10.80 -17.71
N PRO A 119 0.36 11.15 -18.99
CA PRO A 119 0.37 10.21 -20.10
C PRO A 119 1.71 9.49 -20.28
N GLU A 120 2.82 10.17 -20.05
CA GLU A 120 4.17 9.63 -20.27
C GLU A 120 4.96 9.38 -18.98
N ARG A 121 4.37 9.65 -17.83
CA ARG A 121 5.07 9.50 -16.53
C ARG A 121 5.41 8.04 -16.27
N LYS A 122 6.70 7.76 -16.23
CA LYS A 122 7.26 6.46 -15.85
C LYS A 122 7.35 6.30 -14.34
N ASN A 123 7.50 5.05 -13.88
CA ASN A 123 7.73 4.73 -12.48
C ASN A 123 6.59 5.17 -11.53
N MET A 124 5.38 5.27 -12.07
CA MET A 124 4.17 5.63 -11.33
C MET A 124 3.51 4.36 -10.78
N TYR A 125 4.17 3.72 -9.82
CA TYR A 125 3.70 2.47 -9.24
C TYR A 125 2.89 2.71 -7.98
N THR A 126 1.95 1.81 -7.70
CA THR A 126 1.06 1.88 -6.54
C THR A 126 1.24 0.72 -5.57
N CYS A 127 1.90 -0.37 -6.00
CA CYS A 127 2.13 -1.57 -5.20
C CYS A 127 3.57 -2.06 -5.31
N TRP A 128 4.15 -2.51 -4.17
CA TRP A 128 5.53 -3.01 -4.07
C TRP A 128 5.63 -4.21 -3.14
N SER A 129 6.46 -5.18 -3.49
CA SER A 129 6.74 -6.33 -2.62
C SER A 129 7.41 -5.90 -1.31
N THR A 130 6.73 -6.09 -0.19
CA THR A 130 7.30 -5.87 1.15
C THR A 130 8.37 -6.88 1.51
N GLN A 131 8.25 -8.12 1.02
CA GLN A 131 9.23 -9.17 1.26
C GLN A 131 10.61 -8.82 0.68
N LEU A 132 10.62 -8.11 -0.45
CA LEU A 132 11.83 -7.70 -1.16
C LEU A 132 12.28 -6.28 -0.80
N ASP A 133 11.53 -5.54 0.04
CA ASP A 133 11.74 -4.12 0.31
C ASP A 133 11.81 -3.30 -1.00
N ALA A 134 10.94 -3.66 -1.94
CA ALA A 134 11.02 -3.21 -3.34
C ALA A 134 10.61 -1.73 -3.49
N ARG A 135 9.84 -1.19 -2.52
CA ARG A 135 9.45 0.24 -2.53
C ARG A 135 10.63 1.18 -2.44
N ARG A 136 11.71 0.79 -1.75
CA ARG A 136 12.94 1.58 -1.62
C ARG A 136 13.62 1.85 -2.97
N SER A 137 13.53 0.93 -3.92
CA SER A 137 14.06 1.07 -5.27
C SER A 137 13.00 1.47 -6.29
N ASN A 138 11.77 1.71 -5.83
CA ASN A 138 10.61 1.90 -6.69
C ASN A 138 10.44 0.77 -7.72
N TYR A 139 10.69 -0.49 -7.30
CA TYR A 139 10.54 -1.66 -8.14
C TYR A 139 9.16 -2.30 -7.91
N GLY A 140 8.15 -1.83 -8.65
CA GLY A 140 6.74 -2.11 -8.37
C GLY A 140 5.86 -2.15 -9.61
N SER A 141 4.55 -2.07 -9.36
CA SER A 141 3.50 -2.09 -10.37
C SER A 141 2.42 -1.08 -10.04
N ARG A 142 1.79 -0.52 -11.05
CA ARG A 142 0.55 0.24 -10.90
C ARG A 142 -0.62 -0.71 -11.15
N ILE A 143 -1.35 -1.02 -10.09
CA ILE A 143 -2.51 -1.92 -10.10
C ILE A 143 -3.74 -1.30 -9.44
N ASP A 144 -3.58 -0.13 -8.84
CA ASP A 144 -4.66 0.70 -8.31
C ASP A 144 -5.01 1.79 -9.31
N TYR A 145 -6.29 1.94 -9.62
CA TYR A 145 -6.77 2.81 -10.68
C TYR A 145 -7.91 3.70 -10.23
N THR A 146 -8.04 4.83 -10.94
CA THR A 146 -9.22 5.68 -10.98
C THR A 146 -9.70 5.67 -12.42
N LEU A 147 -10.85 5.02 -12.68
CA LEU A 147 -11.44 4.87 -14.02
C LEU A 147 -12.75 5.63 -14.06
N ALA A 148 -12.98 6.43 -15.09
CA ALA A 148 -14.18 7.24 -15.22
C ALA A 148 -14.80 7.14 -16.61
N THR A 149 -16.13 7.25 -16.70
CA THR A 149 -16.85 7.44 -17.96
C THR A 149 -16.58 8.83 -18.53
N GLN A 150 -16.76 8.99 -19.83
CA GLN A 150 -16.43 10.19 -20.59
C GLN A 150 -17.11 11.46 -20.02
N GLY A 151 -18.39 11.39 -19.68
CA GLY A 151 -19.13 12.57 -19.20
C GLY A 151 -18.67 13.06 -17.81
N LEU A 152 -18.15 12.15 -16.99
CA LEU A 152 -17.60 12.50 -15.68
C LEU A 152 -16.26 13.24 -15.75
N LEU A 153 -15.47 13.06 -16.84
CA LEU A 153 -14.14 13.65 -16.98
C LEU A 153 -14.14 15.19 -16.84
N ARG A 154 -15.21 15.86 -17.24
CA ARG A 154 -15.33 17.32 -17.11
C ARG A 154 -15.34 17.81 -15.65
N TRP A 155 -15.80 16.96 -14.74
CA TRP A 155 -15.81 17.24 -13.31
C TRP A 155 -14.48 16.98 -12.62
N ILE A 156 -13.58 16.22 -13.26
CA ILE A 156 -12.29 15.83 -12.67
C ILE A 156 -11.27 16.96 -12.89
N ARG A 157 -10.82 17.54 -11.78
CA ARG A 157 -9.81 18.61 -11.76
C ARG A 157 -8.40 18.04 -11.84
N TYR A 158 -8.13 16.96 -11.13
CA TYR A 158 -6.80 16.32 -11.06
C TYR A 158 -6.87 14.91 -10.49
N ALA A 159 -5.89 14.07 -10.82
CA ALA A 159 -5.70 12.77 -10.20
C ALA A 159 -4.23 12.37 -10.17
N ASP A 160 -3.78 11.73 -9.10
CA ASP A 160 -2.41 11.23 -8.95
C ASP A 160 -2.35 10.10 -7.92
N ILE A 161 -1.13 9.59 -7.70
CA ILE A 161 -0.76 8.63 -6.67
C ILE A 161 0.04 9.32 -5.55
N GLN A 162 0.06 8.75 -4.35
CA GLN A 162 0.81 9.28 -3.21
C GLN A 162 1.91 8.32 -2.74
N PRO A 163 3.00 8.13 -3.51
CA PRO A 163 4.02 7.14 -3.21
C PRO A 163 4.84 7.45 -1.95
N HIS A 164 4.72 8.67 -1.40
CA HIS A 164 5.36 9.09 -0.14
C HIS A 164 4.58 8.67 1.12
N VAL A 165 3.33 8.21 0.98
CA VAL A 165 2.51 7.72 2.10
C VAL A 165 2.84 6.25 2.34
N TYR A 166 3.39 5.95 3.50
CA TYR A 166 3.83 4.61 3.92
C TYR A 166 2.81 3.96 4.87
N GLY A 167 3.01 2.69 5.20
CA GLY A 167 2.17 1.91 6.13
C GLY A 167 1.49 0.71 5.48
N SER A 168 1.56 0.61 4.14
CA SER A 168 1.04 -0.51 3.34
C SER A 168 2.04 -0.87 2.24
N ASP A 169 1.89 -2.02 1.62
CA ASP A 169 2.53 -2.41 0.37
C ASP A 169 1.95 -1.68 -0.85
N HIS A 170 0.80 -1.00 -0.69
CA HIS A 170 0.26 -0.05 -1.65
C HIS A 170 0.49 1.41 -1.21
N CYS A 171 0.30 2.35 -2.13
CA CYS A 171 0.15 3.76 -1.81
C CYS A 171 -1.26 4.24 -2.15
N PRO A 172 -1.76 5.31 -1.50
CA PRO A 172 -3.04 5.90 -1.87
C PRO A 172 -3.04 6.42 -3.29
N ILE A 173 -4.19 6.32 -3.94
CA ILE A 173 -4.55 7.05 -5.15
C ILE A 173 -5.61 8.09 -4.79
N TYR A 174 -5.70 9.17 -5.54
CA TYR A 174 -6.72 10.19 -5.32
C TYR A 174 -7.19 10.83 -6.61
N VAL A 175 -8.38 11.38 -6.55
CA VAL A 175 -9.00 12.19 -7.60
C VAL A 175 -9.66 13.40 -6.97
N ASP A 176 -9.38 14.58 -7.51
CA ASP A 176 -10.00 15.83 -7.13
C ASP A 176 -11.07 16.23 -8.15
N LEU A 177 -12.22 16.65 -7.67
CA LEU A 177 -13.30 17.16 -8.49
C LEU A 177 -13.35 18.69 -8.43
N HIS A 178 -13.89 19.33 -9.47
CA HIS A 178 -14.21 20.74 -9.44
C HIS A 178 -15.36 21.01 -8.47
N ASP A 179 -15.23 22.04 -7.63
CA ASP A 179 -16.29 22.46 -6.71
C ASP A 179 -17.49 23.05 -7.46
N HIS A 180 -17.24 23.65 -8.62
CA HIS A 180 -18.25 24.24 -9.51
C HIS A 180 -17.89 23.95 -10.97
N LEU A 181 -18.89 23.67 -11.78
CA LEU A 181 -18.74 23.49 -13.23
C LEU A 181 -19.98 24.02 -13.94
N ASP A 182 -19.81 24.90 -14.95
CA ASP A 182 -20.89 25.48 -15.77
C ASP A 182 -22.04 26.07 -14.95
N GLY A 183 -21.74 26.66 -13.79
CA GLY A 183 -22.73 27.28 -12.88
C GLY A 183 -23.38 26.27 -11.90
N GLU A 184 -23.10 24.99 -12.01
CA GLU A 184 -23.56 23.97 -11.06
C GLU A 184 -22.52 23.78 -9.94
N SER A 185 -22.99 23.68 -8.70
CA SER A 185 -22.15 23.32 -7.55
C SER A 185 -22.06 21.81 -7.41
N LEU A 186 -20.84 21.27 -7.19
CA LEU A 186 -20.64 19.86 -6.89
C LEU A 186 -21.49 19.40 -5.68
N ALA A 187 -21.60 20.26 -4.66
CA ALA A 187 -22.40 19.97 -3.48
C ALA A 187 -23.89 19.80 -3.82
N ASP A 188 -24.39 20.46 -4.83
CA ASP A 188 -25.79 20.38 -5.25
C ASP A 188 -26.07 19.14 -6.10
N VAL A 189 -25.15 18.76 -6.98
CA VAL A 189 -25.29 17.56 -7.83
C VAL A 189 -25.02 16.26 -7.09
N ILE A 190 -24.21 16.31 -6.02
CA ILE A 190 -23.94 15.17 -5.11
C ILE A 190 -24.94 15.17 -3.91
N ARG A 191 -26.01 15.96 -3.95
CA ARG A 191 -26.94 16.07 -2.81
C ARG A 191 -27.36 14.69 -2.31
N PRO A 192 -27.33 14.48 -0.97
CA PRO A 192 -27.90 13.28 -0.37
C PRO A 192 -29.38 13.21 -0.71
N GLY A 193 -29.88 12.01 -0.98
CA GLY A 193 -31.33 11.76 -0.96
C GLY A 193 -31.90 12.23 0.37
N THR A 194 -33.17 12.60 0.40
CA THR A 194 -33.90 13.04 1.60
C THR A 194 -33.99 11.96 2.68
N GLU A 195 -33.69 10.70 2.34
CA GLU A 195 -33.56 9.56 3.27
C GLU A 195 -32.12 9.05 3.29
N ALA A 196 -31.67 8.64 4.50
CA ALA A 196 -30.38 7.96 4.62
C ALA A 196 -30.39 6.69 3.75
N PRO A 197 -29.32 6.42 2.98
CA PRO A 197 -29.28 5.24 2.14
C PRO A 197 -29.47 3.99 3.01
N ARG A 198 -30.51 3.23 2.72
CA ARG A 198 -30.66 1.91 3.29
C ARG A 198 -29.67 1.02 2.53
N LEU A 199 -28.61 0.56 3.20
CA LEU A 199 -27.85 -0.57 2.72
C LEU A 199 -28.85 -1.67 2.42
N ALA A 200 -28.96 -2.04 1.16
CA ALA A 200 -29.89 -3.09 0.73
C ALA A 200 -29.67 -4.29 1.67
N ALA A 201 -30.70 -4.66 2.41
CA ALA A 201 -30.64 -5.63 3.50
C ALA A 201 -30.42 -7.09 3.05
N SER A 202 -29.90 -7.28 1.82
CA SER A 202 -29.67 -8.60 1.22
C SER A 202 -28.59 -9.44 1.92
N HIS A 203 -27.76 -8.83 2.75
CA HIS A 203 -26.84 -9.57 3.61
C HIS A 203 -26.89 -9.04 5.03
N GLN A 204 -27.87 -9.52 5.79
CA GLN A 204 -27.73 -9.61 7.20
C GLN A 204 -26.52 -10.52 7.51
N HIS A 205 -25.31 -9.97 7.48
CA HIS A 205 -24.19 -10.55 8.20
C HIS A 205 -24.54 -10.48 9.69
N ARG A 206 -25.34 -11.46 10.15
CA ARG A 206 -25.72 -11.63 11.57
C ARG A 206 -24.54 -11.73 12.51
N HIS A 207 -23.30 -11.69 12.01
CA HIS A 207 -22.08 -11.89 12.78
C HIS A 207 -20.87 -11.08 12.27
N GLN A 208 -21.08 -9.86 11.75
CA GLN A 208 -19.91 -8.99 11.69
C GLN A 208 -19.61 -8.55 13.13
N PRO A 209 -18.48 -8.99 13.75
CA PRO A 209 -18.13 -8.55 15.09
C PRO A 209 -18.03 -7.01 15.05
N ARG A 210 -18.70 -6.35 15.98
CA ARG A 210 -18.54 -4.89 16.11
C ARG A 210 -17.06 -4.57 16.27
N LEU A 211 -16.60 -3.47 15.68
CA LEU A 211 -15.21 -3.02 15.79
C LEU A 211 -14.69 -2.94 17.23
N ASP A 212 -15.60 -2.74 18.19
CA ASP A 212 -15.34 -2.76 19.64
C ASP A 212 -14.88 -4.15 20.15
N LEU A 213 -15.16 -5.25 19.45
CA LEU A 213 -14.62 -6.58 19.78
C LEU A 213 -13.14 -6.76 19.41
N TRP A 214 -12.60 -5.87 18.57
CA TRP A 214 -11.17 -5.84 18.21
C TRP A 214 -10.35 -4.92 19.13
N THR A 215 -11.02 -4.09 19.94
CA THR A 215 -10.33 -3.42 21.04
C THR A 215 -9.99 -4.47 22.09
N VAL A 216 -8.72 -4.85 22.18
CA VAL A 216 -8.21 -5.73 23.22
C VAL A 216 -8.74 -5.19 24.56
N LYS A 217 -9.68 -5.90 25.19
CA LYS A 217 -10.11 -5.61 26.56
C LYS A 217 -8.84 -5.64 27.41
N ARG A 218 -8.32 -4.48 27.77
CA ARG A 218 -7.23 -4.40 28.76
C ARG A 218 -7.74 -5.11 29.99
N ALA A 219 -7.00 -6.14 30.41
CA ALA A 219 -7.24 -6.75 31.72
C ALA A 219 -7.31 -5.64 32.77
N PRO A 220 -8.23 -5.71 33.76
CA PRO A 220 -8.32 -4.70 34.81
C PRO A 220 -6.94 -4.60 35.48
N GLU A 221 -6.37 -3.39 35.47
CA GLU A 221 -5.08 -3.13 36.11
C GLU A 221 -5.24 -3.42 37.63
N THR A 222 -4.50 -4.42 38.08
CA THR A 222 -4.43 -4.68 39.52
C THR A 222 -3.73 -3.51 40.23
N ARG A 223 -4.10 -3.27 41.48
CA ARG A 223 -3.60 -2.13 42.31
C ARG A 223 -2.06 -2.06 42.39
N ALA A 224 -1.36 -3.16 42.10
CA ALA A 224 0.11 -3.26 42.09
C ALA A 224 0.76 -2.65 40.83
N SER A 225 0.07 -2.65 39.68
CA SER A 225 0.63 -2.14 38.42
C SER A 225 0.55 -0.60 38.31
N ARG A 226 -0.22 0.06 39.17
CA ARG A 226 -0.34 1.53 39.20
C ARG A 226 0.90 2.27 39.73
N ARG A 227 1.85 1.58 40.39
CA ARG A 227 2.98 2.24 41.05
C ARG A 227 4.20 2.43 40.13
N LEU A 228 4.24 1.92 38.90
CA LEU A 228 5.44 1.89 38.04
C LEU A 228 5.30 2.65 36.70
N ARG A 229 4.28 3.48 36.53
CA ARG A 229 4.23 4.35 35.33
C ARG A 229 4.89 5.70 35.62
N PRO A 230 5.94 6.10 34.91
CA PRO A 230 6.42 7.47 34.93
C PRO A 230 5.28 8.40 34.51
N ARG A 231 5.05 9.44 35.26
CA ARG A 231 4.05 10.48 34.95
C ARG A 231 4.48 11.16 33.66
N GLN A 232 3.69 10.99 32.60
CA GLN A 232 3.90 11.67 31.33
C GLN A 232 3.73 13.16 31.58
N THR A 233 4.82 13.91 31.54
CA THR A 233 4.82 15.38 31.62
C THR A 233 4.14 15.93 30.35
N LYS A 234 3.17 16.82 30.54
CA LYS A 234 2.47 17.49 29.45
C LYS A 234 3.47 18.25 28.58
N LEU A 235 3.28 18.23 27.28
CA LEU A 235 4.11 18.89 26.27
C LEU A 235 4.16 20.44 26.39
N ASP A 236 3.37 21.04 27.28
CA ASP A 236 3.22 22.50 27.44
C ASP A 236 4.49 23.19 27.99
N GLY A 237 5.51 22.44 28.42
CA GLY A 237 6.79 22.97 28.93
C GLY A 237 7.83 23.33 27.86
N PHE A 238 7.61 23.01 26.58
CA PHE A 238 8.65 23.14 25.53
C PHE A 238 8.56 24.42 24.69
N VAL A 239 7.63 25.33 24.96
CA VAL A 239 7.41 26.55 24.14
C VAL A 239 7.62 27.85 24.94
N ARG A 240 8.69 27.94 25.73
CA ARG A 240 9.19 29.26 26.18
C ARG A 240 10.71 29.28 26.10
N ARG A 241 11.23 29.97 25.05
CA ARG A 241 12.61 30.43 25.02
C ARG A 241 12.79 31.51 26.09
N PRO A 242 13.72 31.39 27.00
CA PRO A 242 14.16 32.52 27.84
C PRO A 242 15.01 33.49 26.98
N PRO A 243 15.05 34.79 27.33
CA PRO A 243 15.92 35.77 26.68
C PRO A 243 17.38 35.46 26.96
N PRO A 244 18.31 35.93 26.10
CA PRO A 244 19.71 35.64 26.25
C PRO A 244 20.29 36.36 27.47
N SER A 245 20.71 35.61 28.47
CA SER A 245 21.57 36.14 29.56
C SER A 245 23.03 35.78 29.23
N SER A 246 23.89 36.78 29.35
CA SER A 246 25.34 36.67 29.22
C SER A 246 25.90 35.64 30.20
N SER A 247 26.38 34.52 29.69
CA SER A 247 27.06 33.49 30.46
C SER A 247 28.58 33.80 30.53
N PRO A 248 29.25 33.58 31.67
CA PRO A 248 30.72 33.62 31.75
C PRO A 248 31.32 32.45 30.92
N PRO A 249 32.61 32.60 30.50
CA PRO A 249 33.27 31.57 29.70
C PRO A 249 33.42 30.26 30.50
N PRO A 250 33.35 29.10 29.80
CA PRO A 250 33.50 27.82 30.47
C PRO A 250 34.92 27.60 31.03
N PRO A 251 35.03 26.89 32.15
CA PRO A 251 36.36 26.52 32.70
C PRO A 251 37.09 25.56 31.73
N PRO A 252 38.43 25.51 31.78
CA PRO A 252 39.22 24.65 30.93
C PRO A 252 38.86 23.15 31.16
N PRO A 253 38.94 22.30 30.12
CA PRO A 253 38.61 20.88 30.26
C PRO A 253 39.57 20.17 31.21
N LEU A 254 39.01 19.39 32.13
CA LEU A 254 39.76 18.48 32.98
C LEU A 254 40.46 17.42 32.12
N PRO A 255 41.70 16.97 32.49
CA PRO A 255 42.37 15.90 31.74
C PRO A 255 41.49 14.62 31.78
N ALA A 256 41.41 13.95 30.61
CA ALA A 256 40.69 12.72 30.49
C ALA A 256 41.24 11.64 31.44
N PRO A 257 40.38 10.88 32.14
CA PRO A 257 40.83 9.77 32.96
C PRO A 257 41.51 8.71 32.10
N GLU A 258 42.66 8.24 32.53
CA GLU A 258 43.37 7.15 31.88
C GLU A 258 42.49 5.89 31.86
N PRO A 259 42.48 5.10 30.75
CA PRO A 259 41.63 3.93 30.63
C PRO A 259 42.11 2.82 31.58
N HIS A 260 41.25 2.41 32.51
CA HIS A 260 41.49 1.24 33.34
C HIS A 260 41.51 -0.03 32.47
N PRO A 261 42.50 -0.94 32.66
CA PRO A 261 42.70 -2.11 31.80
C PRO A 261 41.61 -3.18 31.87
N GLN A 262 40.59 -3.06 32.71
CA GLN A 262 39.53 -4.06 32.87
C GLN A 262 38.27 -3.80 32.01
N THR A 263 38.18 -2.72 31.24
CA THR A 263 36.99 -2.42 30.42
C THR A 263 37.02 -3.01 29.00
N SER A 264 38.19 -3.52 28.56
CA SER A 264 38.35 -4.03 27.19
C SER A 264 37.68 -5.41 26.93
N GLU A 265 37.61 -6.27 27.94
CA GLU A 265 37.07 -7.63 27.77
C GLU A 265 35.51 -7.64 27.70
N TRP A 266 34.85 -6.78 28.46
CA TRP A 266 33.40 -6.68 28.44
C TRP A 266 32.88 -5.96 27.19
N SER A 267 33.57 -4.97 26.65
CA SER A 267 33.18 -4.29 25.42
C SER A 267 33.24 -5.22 24.20
N ALA A 268 34.17 -6.19 24.18
CA ALA A 268 34.24 -7.20 23.11
C ALA A 268 33.05 -8.14 23.07
N LEU A 269 32.40 -8.43 24.21
CA LEU A 269 31.22 -9.29 24.29
C LEU A 269 29.94 -8.61 23.79
N PHE A 270 29.87 -7.29 23.87
CA PHE A 270 28.68 -6.52 23.46
C PHE A 270 28.86 -5.78 22.14
N THR A 271 30.01 -5.87 21.48
CA THR A 271 30.23 -5.27 20.17
C THR A 271 29.38 -6.02 19.12
N PRO A 272 28.48 -5.36 18.41
CA PRO A 272 27.71 -6.00 17.34
C PRO A 272 28.66 -6.60 16.29
N ARG A 273 28.52 -7.87 16.01
CA ARG A 273 29.38 -8.55 15.04
C ARG A 273 29.23 -7.92 13.67
N ALA A 274 30.32 -7.64 12.99
CA ALA A 274 30.32 -7.12 11.64
C ALA A 274 29.52 -8.05 10.69
N PRO A 275 28.62 -7.52 9.86
CA PRO A 275 27.86 -8.33 8.90
C PRO A 275 28.81 -9.00 7.89
N PRO A 276 28.44 -10.17 7.32
CA PRO A 276 29.20 -10.77 6.24
C PRO A 276 29.16 -9.88 5.00
N LEU A 277 30.19 -9.93 4.17
CA LEU A 277 30.20 -9.22 2.90
C LEU A 277 29.48 -10.03 1.82
N CYS A 278 28.66 -9.36 1.03
CA CYS A 278 28.08 -9.94 -0.17
C CYS A 278 29.17 -10.36 -1.16
N THR A 279 29.11 -11.59 -1.65
CA THR A 279 30.17 -12.17 -2.51
C THR A 279 30.35 -11.46 -3.85
N VAL A 280 29.29 -10.86 -4.40
CA VAL A 280 29.30 -10.13 -5.68
C VAL A 280 29.76 -8.69 -5.50
N HIS A 281 29.15 -7.95 -4.57
CA HIS A 281 29.38 -6.51 -4.43
C HIS A 281 30.45 -6.16 -3.38
N ARG A 282 30.84 -7.13 -2.54
CA ARG A 282 31.79 -6.92 -1.42
C ARG A 282 31.31 -5.87 -0.40
N GLU A 283 29.99 -5.64 -0.36
CA GLU A 283 29.33 -4.72 0.59
C GLU A 283 28.74 -5.50 1.77
N PRO A 284 28.57 -4.86 2.94
CA PRO A 284 27.92 -5.48 4.09
C PRO A 284 26.51 -5.98 3.74
N ALA A 285 26.24 -7.24 4.03
CA ALA A 285 24.93 -7.84 3.86
C ALA A 285 23.96 -7.41 4.96
N ILE A 286 22.66 -7.50 4.69
CA ILE A 286 21.60 -7.25 5.68
C ILE A 286 21.03 -8.57 6.18
N SER A 287 20.71 -8.64 7.47
CA SER A 287 20.04 -9.79 8.07
C SER A 287 18.52 -9.67 7.94
N ARG A 288 17.86 -10.80 7.70
CA ARG A 288 16.41 -10.93 7.68
C ARG A 288 15.99 -12.19 8.43
N ARG A 289 14.79 -12.15 9.04
CA ARG A 289 14.19 -13.31 9.71
C ARG A 289 13.10 -13.91 8.84
N VAL A 290 13.05 -15.25 8.78
CA VAL A 290 11.98 -15.94 8.06
C VAL A 290 10.67 -15.82 8.84
N THR A 291 9.67 -15.18 8.25
CA THR A 291 8.33 -14.98 8.83
C THR A 291 7.30 -15.97 8.30
N LYS A 292 7.57 -16.59 7.13
CA LYS A 292 6.67 -17.56 6.53
C LYS A 292 6.62 -18.85 7.38
N PRO A 293 5.43 -19.40 7.69
CA PRO A 293 5.30 -20.68 8.38
C PRO A 293 6.00 -21.80 7.63
N GLY A 294 6.69 -22.70 8.35
CA GLY A 294 7.41 -23.85 7.78
C GLY A 294 8.69 -24.15 8.56
N VAL A 295 9.45 -25.14 8.10
CA VAL A 295 10.66 -25.66 8.77
C VAL A 295 11.76 -24.62 9.05
N ASN A 296 11.73 -23.51 8.33
CA ASN A 296 12.71 -22.41 8.50
C ASN A 296 12.13 -21.19 9.24
N HIS A 297 10.89 -21.27 9.74
CA HIS A 297 10.27 -20.15 10.46
C HIS A 297 11.14 -19.68 11.63
N GLY A 298 11.31 -18.37 11.76
CA GLY A 298 12.09 -17.77 12.83
C GLY A 298 13.62 -17.78 12.60
N ARG A 299 14.14 -18.52 11.62
CA ARG A 299 15.58 -18.53 11.30
C ARG A 299 16.00 -17.19 10.69
N THR A 300 17.23 -16.79 10.97
CA THR A 300 17.87 -15.58 10.42
C THR A 300 18.78 -15.94 9.26
N PHE A 301 18.76 -15.14 8.21
CA PHE A 301 19.64 -15.25 7.05
C PHE A 301 20.18 -13.88 6.62
N TRP A 302 21.27 -13.90 5.89
CA TRP A 302 21.93 -12.74 5.32
C TRP A 302 21.72 -12.68 3.82
N MET A 303 21.47 -11.49 3.29
CA MET A 303 21.26 -11.26 1.88
C MET A 303 21.90 -9.94 1.44
N CYS A 304 22.09 -9.76 0.14
CA CYS A 304 22.62 -8.51 -0.42
C CYS A 304 21.78 -7.30 -0.01
N ALA A 305 22.43 -6.23 0.45
CA ALA A 305 21.79 -5.00 0.93
C ALA A 305 21.24 -4.11 -0.20
N ARG A 306 21.69 -4.33 -1.44
CA ARG A 306 21.26 -3.50 -2.58
C ARG A 306 19.76 -3.66 -2.87
N PRO A 307 19.13 -2.62 -3.45
CA PRO A 307 17.71 -2.65 -3.82
C PRO A 307 17.43 -3.71 -4.89
N VAL A 308 16.20 -4.21 -4.94
CA VAL A 308 15.72 -5.09 -6.00
C VAL A 308 15.68 -4.32 -7.32
N GLY A 309 16.05 -4.97 -8.43
CA GLY A 309 16.04 -4.40 -9.76
C GLY A 309 15.67 -5.43 -10.82
N PRO A 310 15.65 -5.02 -12.11
CA PRO A 310 15.29 -5.89 -13.21
C PRO A 310 16.27 -7.07 -13.33
N GLY A 311 15.73 -8.26 -13.23
CA GLY A 311 16.46 -9.51 -13.27
C GLY A 311 17.44 -9.71 -12.11
N TYR A 312 17.61 -10.94 -11.66
CA TYR A 312 18.73 -11.27 -10.77
C TYR A 312 19.99 -11.38 -11.64
N ALA A 313 20.80 -10.32 -11.70
CA ALA A 313 22.06 -10.34 -12.40
C ALA A 313 22.94 -11.47 -11.86
N GLN A 314 23.19 -12.47 -12.69
CA GLN A 314 23.88 -13.68 -12.25
C GLN A 314 25.39 -13.47 -12.03
N GLN A 315 26.02 -12.48 -12.68
CA GLN A 315 27.47 -12.36 -12.67
C GLN A 315 28.05 -10.93 -12.83
N ALA A 316 27.24 -9.89 -13.02
CA ALA A 316 27.75 -8.53 -13.20
C ALA A 316 27.59 -7.70 -11.92
N VAL A 317 28.55 -6.82 -11.64
CA VAL A 317 28.42 -5.79 -10.62
C VAL A 317 27.37 -4.78 -11.08
N THR A 318 26.13 -4.99 -10.64
CA THR A 318 25.00 -4.12 -10.96
C THR A 318 24.63 -3.24 -9.77
N PRO A 319 23.94 -2.12 -9.96
CA PRO A 319 23.43 -1.32 -8.85
C PRO A 319 22.37 -2.05 -8.01
N TYR A 320 21.92 -3.23 -8.46
CA TYR A 320 20.82 -3.98 -7.86
C TYR A 320 21.29 -5.22 -7.09
N ARG A 321 20.36 -5.79 -6.31
CA ARG A 321 20.54 -6.95 -5.45
C ARG A 321 20.95 -8.19 -6.26
N CYS A 322 22.04 -8.83 -5.83
CA CYS A 322 22.44 -10.13 -6.37
C CYS A 322 21.79 -11.29 -5.57
N ARG A 323 22.07 -12.53 -5.96
CA ARG A 323 21.55 -13.75 -5.32
C ARG A 323 22.30 -14.15 -4.05
N TYR A 324 23.12 -13.26 -3.45
CA TYR A 324 23.80 -13.59 -2.22
C TYR A 324 22.82 -13.95 -1.11
N PHE A 325 22.99 -15.14 -0.57
CA PHE A 325 22.21 -15.70 0.53
C PHE A 325 23.12 -16.56 1.41
N ALA A 326 23.01 -16.41 2.72
CA ALA A 326 23.70 -17.24 3.69
C ALA A 326 22.86 -17.36 4.98
N TRP A 327 22.72 -18.56 5.53
CA TRP A 327 22.12 -18.70 6.86
C TRP A 327 23.05 -18.11 7.92
N ASP A 328 22.49 -17.45 8.93
CA ASP A 328 23.26 -16.88 10.04
C ASP A 328 24.05 -17.96 10.79
N THR A 329 23.49 -19.17 10.94
CA THR A 329 24.18 -20.32 11.50
C THR A 329 25.44 -20.72 10.73
N ASP A 330 25.42 -20.61 9.40
CA ASP A 330 26.56 -20.99 8.55
C ASP A 330 27.63 -19.93 8.55
N VAL A 331 27.23 -18.65 8.62
CA VAL A 331 28.15 -17.52 8.81
C VAL A 331 28.87 -17.62 10.15
N ARG A 332 28.18 -18.05 11.21
CA ARG A 332 28.76 -18.24 12.54
C ARG A 332 29.74 -19.41 12.60
N ARG A 333 29.54 -20.47 11.82
CA ARG A 333 30.43 -21.63 11.77
C ARG A 333 31.71 -21.40 10.99
N ARG A 334 31.74 -20.43 10.07
CA ARG A 334 32.90 -20.14 9.21
C ARG A 334 33.87 -19.09 9.80
N ARG A 335 33.55 -18.56 10.97
CA ARG A 335 34.36 -17.62 11.76
C ARG A 335 34.76 -18.26 13.08
#